data_c7071711a215c055b22de6b54005909c
#
_entry.id   c7071711a215c055b22de6b54005909c
#
_cell.length_a   1.000
_cell.length_b   1.000
_cell.length_c   1.000
_cell.angle_alpha   90.00
_cell.angle_beta   90.00
_cell.angle_gamma   90.00
#
_symmetry.space_group_name_H-M   'P 1'
#
loop_
_entity.id
_entity.type
_entity.pdbx_description
1 polymer ?
#
loop_
_entity_poly.entity_id
_entity_poly.type
_entity_poly.pdbx_seq_one_letter_code
_entity_poly.pdbx_strand_id
1 'polypeptide(L)'
;MTVDVVDKAPRQSRLLEIAVRVRRANMALVLALALFVGLTVGAILIILTTPALVHSWGTFFSHPGATISQNFNTVWFAYEQIFQGSLFNFHATRVLIDHPDKTNLATALGPISLTVQYATPLIVAGLGLAIGFRSNIFDIGGQGQVIAGGLITGLIGFSFNLTPVLQVSLELIAAMVAGALLASLAGVLKAYTGAHEVIVTMMSNYIMVLLMGYLLITNLFARPGVKDGASKAVTPSGQLPYFFSHLSTGLLVNFGFLIALAMVFVVQWFFNRSKTGFELLMVGQNGEAARTAGINSKRTTIIILCLAGALCGLAGMLELTGVDHFLSPNFGGSYGFDAITVALLGRNRPWGVFFGALFFGAMYAGGEAMQAFTPTNIQYSLAQVIQAVVVFCVATPALIVEIFRLTDNGRFRSTGSSGGWTK
;
A
#
# COMPACT_ATOMS: atom_id res chain seq x y z
N MET A 1 -5.07 -44.06 44.44
CA MET A 1 -4.08 -43.15 43.81
C MET A 1 -4.72 -42.65 42.52
N THR A 2 -5.55 -41.63 42.66
CA THR A 2 -6.29 -41.02 41.57
C THR A 2 -5.43 -39.90 40.99
N VAL A 3 -5.02 -40.07 39.75
CA VAL A 3 -4.26 -39.06 39.01
C VAL A 3 -5.23 -38.03 38.44
N ASP A 4 -5.20 -36.83 39.00
CA ASP A 4 -5.92 -35.66 38.46
C ASP A 4 -5.42 -35.35 37.06
N VAL A 5 -6.24 -35.59 36.06
CA VAL A 5 -6.07 -35.11 34.70
C VAL A 5 -6.46 -33.64 34.70
N VAL A 6 -5.48 -32.76 34.88
CA VAL A 6 -5.63 -31.32 34.80
C VAL A 6 -5.99 -30.93 33.36
N ASP A 7 -7.18 -30.43 33.25
CA ASP A 7 -7.87 -29.81 32.15
C ASP A 7 -6.99 -28.74 31.41
N LYS A 8 -6.42 -29.08 30.27
CA LYS A 8 -5.64 -28.17 29.38
C LYS A 8 -6.46 -27.73 28.15
N ALA A 9 -7.73 -27.44 28.28
CA ALA A 9 -8.55 -27.09 27.17
C ALA A 9 -9.23 -25.66 27.16
N PRO A 10 -8.61 -24.56 27.62
CA PRO A 10 -9.29 -23.27 27.46
C PRO A 10 -8.75 -22.37 26.33
N ARG A 11 -7.56 -22.61 25.74
CA ARG A 11 -7.04 -21.68 24.72
C ARG A 11 -7.53 -21.96 23.29
N GLN A 12 -7.69 -23.20 22.89
CA GLN A 12 -8.19 -23.56 21.55
C GLN A 12 -9.67 -23.25 21.37
N SER A 13 -10.49 -23.33 22.41
CA SER A 13 -11.91 -22.99 22.36
C SER A 13 -12.12 -21.49 22.13
N ARG A 14 -11.37 -20.61 22.78
CA ARG A 14 -11.48 -19.15 22.61
C ARG A 14 -11.12 -18.71 21.19
N LEU A 15 -10.03 -19.23 20.61
CA LEU A 15 -9.64 -18.89 19.24
C LEU A 15 -10.67 -19.34 18.21
N LEU A 16 -11.28 -20.50 18.39
CA LEU A 16 -12.37 -21.00 17.56
C LEU A 16 -13.62 -20.13 17.68
N GLU A 17 -13.99 -19.73 18.90
CA GLU A 17 -15.11 -18.82 19.12
C GLU A 17 -14.89 -17.44 18.45
N ILE A 18 -13.69 -16.86 18.59
CA ILE A 18 -13.35 -15.61 17.93
C ILE A 18 -13.40 -15.77 16.41
N ALA A 19 -12.86 -16.84 15.85
CA ALA A 19 -12.90 -17.11 14.42
C ALA A 19 -14.33 -17.24 13.88
N VAL A 20 -15.22 -17.90 14.63
CA VAL A 20 -16.65 -18.00 14.28
C VAL A 20 -17.35 -16.64 14.36
N ARG A 21 -17.06 -15.83 15.39
CA ARG A 21 -17.61 -14.46 15.52
C ARG A 21 -17.14 -13.55 14.37
N VAL A 22 -15.86 -13.58 14.02
CA VAL A 22 -15.33 -12.81 12.88
C VAL A 22 -16.00 -13.22 11.56
N ARG A 23 -16.25 -14.51 11.36
CA ARG A 23 -16.91 -15.01 10.14
C ARG A 23 -18.38 -14.56 10.02
N ARG A 24 -19.05 -14.30 11.14
CA ARG A 24 -20.45 -13.86 11.21
C ARG A 24 -20.62 -12.35 11.35
N ALA A 25 -19.57 -11.64 11.75
CA ALA A 25 -19.61 -10.20 11.89
C ALA A 25 -19.85 -9.51 10.54
N ASN A 26 -20.67 -8.48 10.54
CA ASN A 26 -20.85 -7.66 9.35
C ASN A 26 -19.53 -6.96 9.02
N MET A 27 -18.92 -7.32 7.89
CA MET A 27 -17.62 -6.81 7.49
C MET A 27 -17.58 -5.28 7.36
N ALA A 28 -18.68 -4.66 6.95
CA ALA A 28 -18.78 -3.21 6.88
C ALA A 28 -18.71 -2.57 8.27
N LEU A 29 -19.35 -3.19 9.27
CA LEU A 29 -19.28 -2.72 10.66
C LEU A 29 -17.86 -2.86 11.23
N VAL A 30 -17.18 -3.99 10.96
CA VAL A 30 -15.80 -4.20 11.40
C VAL A 30 -14.86 -3.16 10.79
N LEU A 31 -15.02 -2.86 9.50
CA LEU A 31 -14.26 -1.80 8.83
C LEU A 31 -14.52 -0.42 9.42
N ALA A 32 -15.78 -0.07 9.68
CA ALA A 32 -16.14 1.20 10.29
C ALA A 32 -15.57 1.34 11.71
N LEU A 33 -15.61 0.29 12.51
CA LEU A 33 -15.02 0.27 13.85
C LEU A 33 -13.49 0.31 13.81
N ALA A 34 -12.86 -0.35 12.83
CA ALA A 34 -11.41 -0.29 12.63
C ALA A 34 -10.96 1.15 12.28
N LEU A 35 -11.69 1.82 11.39
CA LEU A 35 -11.47 3.24 11.07
C LEU A 35 -11.67 4.12 12.31
N PHE A 36 -12.74 3.89 13.08
CA PHE A 36 -13.01 4.64 14.30
C PHE A 36 -11.86 4.49 15.32
N VAL A 37 -11.36 3.27 15.56
CA VAL A 37 -10.22 3.03 16.45
C VAL A 37 -8.97 3.73 15.92
N GLY A 38 -8.69 3.60 14.62
CA GLY A 38 -7.54 4.25 13.99
C GLY A 38 -7.57 5.77 14.14
N LEU A 39 -8.72 6.38 13.86
CA LEU A 39 -8.91 7.83 14.05
C LEU A 39 -8.82 8.23 15.53
N THR A 40 -9.36 7.43 16.45
CA THR A 40 -9.26 7.74 17.89
C THR A 40 -7.80 7.71 18.37
N VAL A 41 -7.04 6.68 17.97
CA VAL A 41 -5.60 6.60 18.29
C VAL A 41 -4.85 7.75 17.64
N GLY A 42 -5.18 8.08 16.38
CA GLY A 42 -4.62 9.24 15.69
C GLY A 42 -4.89 10.56 16.40
N ALA A 43 -6.12 10.78 16.90
CA ALA A 43 -6.47 11.95 17.67
C ALA A 43 -5.61 12.07 18.94
N ILE A 44 -5.45 10.98 19.67
CA ILE A 44 -4.60 10.94 20.87
C ILE A 44 -3.15 11.28 20.51
N LEU A 45 -2.63 10.70 19.40
CA LEU A 45 -1.27 10.99 18.96
C LEU A 45 -1.08 12.44 18.54
N ILE A 46 -2.02 13.05 17.81
CA ILE A 46 -1.99 14.48 17.46
C ILE A 46 -1.89 15.33 18.73
N ILE A 47 -2.71 15.03 19.75
CA ILE A 47 -2.71 15.78 21.02
C ILE A 47 -1.37 15.63 21.74
N LEU A 48 -0.81 14.43 21.80
CA LEU A 48 0.43 14.15 22.53
C LEU A 48 1.69 14.64 21.82
N THR A 49 1.68 14.75 20.50
CA THR A 49 2.88 15.11 19.72
C THR A 49 2.91 16.56 19.28
N THR A 50 1.78 17.28 19.36
CA THR A 50 1.73 18.71 18.99
C THR A 50 2.10 19.57 20.20
N PRO A 51 3.26 20.30 20.18
CA PRO A 51 3.73 21.04 21.36
C PRO A 51 2.73 22.06 21.90
N ALA A 52 2.00 22.74 21.02
CA ALA A 52 0.98 23.73 21.40
C ALA A 52 -0.18 23.10 22.20
N LEU A 53 -0.57 21.87 21.85
CA LEU A 53 -1.63 21.13 22.54
C LEU A 53 -1.12 20.57 23.88
N VAL A 54 0.09 20.02 23.91
CA VAL A 54 0.71 19.55 25.15
C VAL A 54 0.83 20.69 26.17
N HIS A 55 1.25 21.87 25.71
CA HIS A 55 1.35 23.05 26.60
C HIS A 55 -0.01 23.50 27.14
N SER A 56 -1.08 23.39 26.36
CA SER A 56 -2.44 23.75 26.79
C SER A 56 -2.93 22.90 27.97
N TRP A 57 -2.44 21.68 28.16
CA TRP A 57 -2.77 20.84 29.31
C TRP A 57 -2.22 21.37 30.62
N GLY A 58 -1.14 22.16 30.58
CA GLY A 58 -0.61 22.86 31.77
C GLY A 58 -1.59 23.88 32.35
N THR A 59 -2.49 24.43 31.52
CA THR A 59 -3.53 25.40 31.93
C THR A 59 -4.91 24.76 32.09
N PHE A 60 -5.01 23.45 32.03
CA PHE A 60 -6.30 22.74 32.06
C PHE A 60 -7.14 23.04 33.29
N PHE A 61 -6.55 23.07 34.49
CA PHE A 61 -7.27 23.34 35.73
C PHE A 61 -7.75 24.79 35.85
N SER A 62 -7.10 25.74 35.15
CA SER A 62 -7.51 27.15 35.13
C SER A 62 -8.60 27.41 34.08
N HIS A 63 -8.50 26.79 32.91
CA HIS A 63 -9.41 27.03 31.77
C HIS A 63 -9.76 25.72 31.06
N PRO A 64 -10.52 24.78 31.68
CA PRO A 64 -10.78 23.44 31.11
C PRO A 64 -11.52 23.49 29.78
N GLY A 65 -12.51 24.39 29.65
CA GLY A 65 -13.26 24.54 28.40
C GLY A 65 -12.41 24.99 27.21
N ALA A 66 -11.49 25.93 27.45
CA ALA A 66 -10.59 26.42 26.40
C ALA A 66 -9.62 25.31 25.94
N THR A 67 -9.05 24.56 26.88
CA THR A 67 -8.13 23.47 26.58
C THR A 67 -8.84 22.35 25.77
N ILE A 68 -10.02 21.91 26.19
CA ILE A 68 -10.79 20.88 25.46
C ILE A 68 -11.17 21.37 24.07
N SER A 69 -11.68 22.60 23.95
CA SER A 69 -12.07 23.20 22.67
C SER A 69 -10.88 23.32 21.72
N GLN A 70 -9.73 23.77 22.19
CA GLN A 70 -8.50 23.88 21.38
C GLN A 70 -8.05 22.51 20.87
N ASN A 71 -8.00 21.50 21.73
CA ASN A 71 -7.60 20.14 21.35
C ASN A 71 -8.58 19.55 20.34
N PHE A 72 -9.89 19.67 20.58
CA PHE A 72 -10.90 19.16 19.66
C PHE A 72 -10.84 19.85 18.31
N ASN A 73 -10.77 21.19 18.28
CA ASN A 73 -10.73 21.95 17.03
C ASN A 73 -9.47 21.62 16.21
N THR A 74 -8.31 21.45 16.85
CA THR A 74 -7.07 21.10 16.13
C THR A 74 -7.16 19.69 15.53
N VAL A 75 -7.65 18.72 16.29
CA VAL A 75 -7.83 17.35 15.79
C VAL A 75 -8.87 17.31 14.67
N TRP A 76 -10.00 18.01 14.85
CA TRP A 76 -11.04 18.10 13.82
C TRP A 76 -10.50 18.73 12.54
N PHE A 77 -9.79 19.85 12.65
CA PHE A 77 -9.19 20.52 11.51
C PHE A 77 -8.17 19.64 10.79
N ALA A 78 -7.32 18.89 11.53
CA ALA A 78 -6.38 17.96 10.95
C ALA A 78 -7.08 16.88 10.11
N TYR A 79 -8.15 16.29 10.64
CA TYR A 79 -8.92 15.27 9.89
C TYR A 79 -9.70 15.87 8.73
N GLU A 80 -10.22 17.07 8.90
CA GLU A 80 -10.85 17.81 7.81
C GLU A 80 -9.86 18.04 6.65
N GLN A 81 -8.60 18.43 6.95
CA GLN A 81 -7.56 18.60 5.96
C GLN A 81 -7.19 17.26 5.26
N ILE A 82 -7.11 16.15 6.01
CA ILE A 82 -6.90 14.83 5.41
C ILE A 82 -8.02 14.50 4.43
N PHE A 83 -9.28 14.73 4.81
CA PHE A 83 -10.42 14.45 3.94
C PHE A 83 -10.48 15.38 2.74
N GLN A 84 -10.30 16.69 2.95
CA GLN A 84 -10.34 17.69 1.89
C GLN A 84 -9.17 17.56 0.93
N GLY A 85 -8.00 17.17 1.41
CA GLY A 85 -6.80 16.95 0.60
C GLY A 85 -6.79 15.63 -0.17
N SER A 86 -7.61 14.65 0.24
CA SER A 86 -7.63 13.34 -0.38
C SER A 86 -8.82 13.10 -1.32
N LEU A 87 -10.01 13.54 -0.94
CA LEU A 87 -11.24 13.19 -1.65
C LEU A 87 -11.96 14.41 -2.20
N PHE A 88 -12.26 15.40 -1.36
CA PHE A 88 -13.21 16.43 -1.75
C PHE A 88 -12.98 17.74 -1.02
N ASN A 89 -12.59 18.78 -1.74
CA ASN A 89 -12.48 20.13 -1.17
C ASN A 89 -13.85 20.84 -1.26
N PHE A 90 -14.56 20.90 -0.14
CA PHE A 90 -15.90 21.51 -0.08
C PHE A 90 -15.90 22.98 -0.45
N HIS A 91 -14.88 23.73 -0.02
CA HIS A 91 -14.80 25.16 -0.34
C HIS A 91 -14.57 25.40 -1.84
N ALA A 92 -13.59 24.69 -2.41
CA ALA A 92 -13.30 24.77 -3.85
C ALA A 92 -14.48 24.32 -4.72
N THR A 93 -15.22 23.31 -4.28
CA THR A 93 -16.41 22.83 -4.99
C THR A 93 -17.53 23.87 -4.97
N ARG A 94 -17.71 24.56 -3.84
CA ARG A 94 -18.68 25.65 -3.76
C ARG A 94 -18.32 26.81 -4.68
N VAL A 95 -17.04 27.20 -4.68
CA VAL A 95 -16.52 28.24 -5.61
C VAL A 95 -16.69 27.80 -7.07
N LEU A 96 -16.51 26.51 -7.39
CA LEU A 96 -16.75 25.98 -8.74
C LEU A 96 -18.23 26.10 -9.17
N ILE A 97 -19.17 25.88 -8.24
CA ILE A 97 -20.60 26.01 -8.51
C ILE A 97 -20.97 27.45 -8.76
N ASP A 98 -20.43 28.37 -7.96
CA ASP A 98 -20.73 29.81 -8.08
C ASP A 98 -20.02 30.45 -9.29
N HIS A 99 -18.81 29.99 -9.60
CA HIS A 99 -17.99 30.51 -10.72
C HIS A 99 -17.36 29.32 -11.47
N PRO A 100 -18.05 28.73 -12.47
CA PRO A 100 -17.54 27.59 -13.22
C PRO A 100 -16.40 28.02 -14.14
N ASP A 101 -15.16 27.82 -13.67
CA ASP A 101 -13.94 28.08 -14.43
C ASP A 101 -13.00 26.85 -14.36
N LYS A 102 -12.08 26.75 -15.35
CA LYS A 102 -11.11 25.65 -15.44
C LYS A 102 -10.20 25.58 -14.22
N THR A 103 -9.83 26.73 -13.66
CA THR A 103 -8.99 26.82 -12.45
C THR A 103 -9.74 26.29 -11.23
N ASN A 104 -11.01 26.66 -11.07
CA ASN A 104 -11.86 26.20 -9.98
C ASN A 104 -12.15 24.71 -10.07
N LEU A 105 -12.33 24.18 -11.29
CA LEU A 105 -12.47 22.74 -11.54
C LEU A 105 -11.21 21.99 -11.11
N ALA A 106 -10.02 22.48 -11.44
CA ALA A 106 -8.77 21.88 -11.03
C ALA A 106 -8.60 21.86 -9.51
N THR A 107 -8.96 22.96 -8.84
CA THR A 107 -8.86 23.04 -7.38
C THR A 107 -9.87 22.12 -6.70
N ALA A 108 -11.07 21.94 -7.26
CA ALA A 108 -12.09 21.06 -6.72
C ALA A 108 -11.76 19.57 -6.90
N LEU A 109 -11.22 19.17 -8.08
CA LEU A 109 -10.86 17.81 -8.41
C LEU A 109 -9.40 17.45 -8.08
N GLY A 110 -8.57 18.43 -7.72
CA GLY A 110 -7.16 18.26 -7.37
C GLY A 110 -6.93 17.16 -6.34
N PRO A 111 -7.66 17.12 -5.21
CA PRO A 111 -7.50 16.09 -4.19
C PRO A 111 -7.67 14.65 -4.71
N ILE A 112 -8.74 14.41 -5.47
CA ILE A 112 -8.95 13.06 -6.08
C ILE A 112 -7.84 12.76 -7.09
N SER A 113 -7.43 13.75 -7.87
CA SER A 113 -6.36 13.63 -8.85
C SER A 113 -5.04 13.20 -8.19
N LEU A 114 -4.67 13.84 -7.09
CA LEU A 114 -3.48 13.54 -6.31
C LEU A 114 -3.57 12.15 -5.67
N THR A 115 -4.72 11.80 -5.12
CA THR A 115 -5.01 10.45 -4.59
C THR A 115 -4.78 9.37 -5.65
N VAL A 116 -5.28 9.56 -6.87
CA VAL A 116 -5.11 8.62 -7.97
C VAL A 116 -3.65 8.56 -8.42
N GLN A 117 -2.95 9.68 -8.44
CA GLN A 117 -1.54 9.75 -8.80
C GLN A 117 -0.69 8.89 -7.85
N TYR A 118 -0.81 9.06 -6.53
CA TYR A 118 -0.09 8.26 -5.54
C TYR A 118 -0.54 6.79 -5.49
N ALA A 119 -1.82 6.52 -5.74
CA ALA A 119 -2.33 5.15 -5.79
C ALA A 119 -1.78 4.35 -6.98
N THR A 120 -1.44 5.01 -8.08
CA THR A 120 -1.04 4.35 -9.34
C THR A 120 0.13 3.38 -9.18
N PRO A 121 1.31 3.76 -8.67
CA PRO A 121 2.42 2.82 -8.44
C PRO A 121 2.08 1.77 -7.37
N LEU A 122 1.32 2.14 -6.33
CA LEU A 122 0.89 1.21 -5.27
C LEU A 122 -0.04 0.11 -5.78
N ILE A 123 -0.93 0.41 -6.74
CA ILE A 123 -1.79 -0.61 -7.38
C ILE A 123 -0.90 -1.68 -8.01
N VAL A 124 0.07 -1.27 -8.81
CA VAL A 124 0.89 -2.20 -9.59
C VAL A 124 1.86 -2.98 -8.71
N ALA A 125 2.54 -2.32 -7.77
CA ALA A 125 3.40 -3.00 -6.79
C ALA A 125 2.59 -3.97 -5.91
N GLY A 126 1.42 -3.55 -5.42
CA GLY A 126 0.53 -4.39 -4.63
C GLY A 126 0.02 -5.62 -5.39
N LEU A 127 -0.27 -5.49 -6.69
CA LEU A 127 -0.61 -6.64 -7.55
C LEU A 127 0.56 -7.62 -7.68
N GLY A 128 1.78 -7.11 -7.83
CA GLY A 128 2.99 -7.93 -7.87
C GLY A 128 3.14 -8.79 -6.61
N LEU A 129 3.09 -8.15 -5.45
CA LEU A 129 3.20 -8.84 -4.17
C LEU A 129 2.01 -9.78 -3.88
N ALA A 130 0.80 -9.41 -4.32
CA ALA A 130 -0.38 -10.28 -4.21
C ALA A 130 -0.22 -11.60 -5.00
N ILE A 131 0.52 -11.61 -6.12
CA ILE A 131 0.85 -12.84 -6.84
C ILE A 131 1.69 -13.76 -5.96
N GLY A 132 2.75 -13.23 -5.34
CA GLY A 132 3.59 -13.98 -4.41
C GLY A 132 2.79 -14.55 -3.23
N PHE A 133 2.03 -13.71 -2.55
CA PHE A 133 1.27 -14.10 -1.34
C PHE A 133 0.16 -15.11 -1.62
N ARG A 134 -0.52 -15.02 -2.77
CA ARG A 134 -1.49 -16.05 -3.18
C ARG A 134 -0.86 -17.40 -3.45
N SER A 135 0.40 -17.41 -3.81
CA SER A 135 1.19 -18.59 -4.05
C SER A 135 1.99 -19.05 -2.82
N ASN A 136 1.66 -18.50 -1.64
CA ASN A 136 2.33 -18.78 -0.36
C ASN A 136 3.85 -18.53 -0.38
N ILE A 137 4.28 -17.56 -1.20
CA ILE A 137 5.66 -17.07 -1.25
C ILE A 137 5.67 -15.63 -0.73
N PHE A 138 6.39 -15.42 0.38
CA PHE A 138 6.52 -14.10 0.99
C PHE A 138 7.69 -13.34 0.36
N ASP A 139 7.38 -12.51 -0.63
CA ASP A 139 8.32 -11.56 -1.21
C ASP A 139 8.27 -10.24 -0.45
N ILE A 140 9.34 -9.91 0.27
CA ILE A 140 9.52 -8.61 0.94
C ILE A 140 10.44 -7.70 0.10
N GLY A 141 10.91 -8.17 -1.05
CA GLY A 141 11.82 -7.47 -1.96
C GLY A 141 11.20 -6.37 -2.81
N GLY A 142 9.89 -6.10 -2.64
CA GLY A 142 9.17 -5.14 -3.46
C GLY A 142 9.84 -3.76 -3.54
N GLN A 143 10.42 -3.28 -2.43
CA GLN A 143 11.13 -2.00 -2.39
C GLN A 143 12.36 -1.98 -3.32
N GLY A 144 13.20 -3.00 -3.24
CA GLY A 144 14.38 -3.11 -4.12
C GLY A 144 14.00 -3.26 -5.58
N GLN A 145 12.90 -3.97 -5.86
CA GLN A 145 12.39 -4.17 -7.22
C GLN A 145 11.83 -2.86 -7.82
N VAL A 146 11.13 -2.04 -7.02
CA VAL A 146 10.67 -0.68 -7.39
C VAL A 146 11.89 0.20 -7.71
N ILE A 147 12.91 0.20 -6.84
CA ILE A 147 14.15 0.96 -7.05
C ILE A 147 14.87 0.47 -8.32
N ALA A 148 14.96 -0.84 -8.56
CA ALA A 148 15.58 -1.39 -9.76
C ALA A 148 14.87 -0.91 -11.03
N GLY A 149 13.53 -0.95 -11.04
CA GLY A 149 12.71 -0.42 -12.12
C GLY A 149 12.93 1.07 -12.34
N GLY A 150 12.90 1.87 -11.27
CA GLY A 150 13.15 3.31 -11.32
C GLY A 150 14.54 3.67 -11.83
N LEU A 151 15.59 2.95 -11.41
CA LEU A 151 16.97 3.18 -11.86
C LEU A 151 17.12 2.95 -13.36
N ILE A 152 16.60 1.85 -13.89
CA ILE A 152 16.68 1.55 -15.33
C ILE A 152 15.81 2.52 -16.14
N THR A 153 14.61 2.83 -15.65
CA THR A 153 13.75 3.85 -16.27
C THR A 153 14.46 5.21 -16.30
N GLY A 154 15.06 5.65 -15.19
CA GLY A 154 15.80 6.90 -15.13
C GLY A 154 16.96 6.92 -16.13
N LEU A 155 17.78 5.84 -16.16
CA LEU A 155 18.88 5.72 -17.10
C LEU A 155 18.42 5.88 -18.57
N ILE A 156 17.32 5.26 -18.94
CA ILE A 156 16.72 5.39 -20.28
C ILE A 156 16.16 6.80 -20.46
N GLY A 157 15.42 7.29 -19.48
CA GLY A 157 14.68 8.55 -19.53
C GLY A 157 15.52 9.80 -19.69
N PHE A 158 16.77 9.82 -19.18
CA PHE A 158 17.68 10.94 -19.39
C PHE A 158 18.80 10.67 -20.42
N SER A 159 18.97 9.42 -20.86
CA SER A 159 20.00 9.08 -21.87
C SER A 159 19.48 9.12 -23.28
N PHE A 160 18.21 8.86 -23.48
CA PHE A 160 17.56 8.84 -24.80
C PHE A 160 16.51 9.94 -24.91
N ASN A 161 16.31 10.43 -26.14
CA ASN A 161 15.26 11.37 -26.49
C ASN A 161 14.55 10.85 -27.74
N LEU A 162 13.72 9.82 -27.51
CA LEU A 162 12.96 9.15 -28.56
C LEU A 162 11.56 9.77 -28.69
N THR A 163 10.76 9.25 -29.63
CA THR A 163 9.33 9.60 -29.65
C THR A 163 8.64 9.12 -28.35
N PRO A 164 7.68 9.88 -27.79
CA PRO A 164 7.11 9.56 -26.48
C PRO A 164 6.58 8.14 -26.37
N VAL A 165 5.90 7.63 -27.40
CA VAL A 165 5.37 6.25 -27.39
C VAL A 165 6.48 5.22 -27.33
N LEU A 166 7.56 5.40 -28.11
CA LEU A 166 8.69 4.46 -28.12
C LEU A 166 9.47 4.52 -26.83
N GLN A 167 9.71 5.70 -26.27
CA GLN A 167 10.45 5.88 -25.05
C GLN A 167 9.72 5.28 -23.86
N VAL A 168 8.44 5.61 -23.65
CA VAL A 168 7.61 5.06 -22.58
C VAL A 168 7.48 3.53 -22.71
N SER A 169 7.35 2.99 -23.93
CA SER A 169 7.30 1.53 -24.14
C SER A 169 8.62 0.85 -23.78
N LEU A 170 9.76 1.46 -24.12
CA LEU A 170 11.07 0.96 -23.76
C LEU A 170 11.29 0.99 -22.24
N GLU A 171 10.95 2.10 -21.59
CA GLU A 171 11.01 2.26 -20.14
C GLU A 171 10.15 1.21 -19.42
N LEU A 172 8.91 0.98 -19.88
CA LEU A 172 8.00 0.00 -19.33
C LEU A 172 8.60 -1.41 -19.38
N ILE A 173 9.07 -1.84 -20.56
CA ILE A 173 9.64 -3.19 -20.73
C ILE A 173 10.92 -3.31 -19.90
N ALA A 174 11.80 -2.31 -19.93
CA ALA A 174 13.07 -2.35 -19.21
C ALA A 174 12.88 -2.37 -17.70
N ALA A 175 11.93 -1.60 -17.17
CA ALA A 175 11.58 -1.59 -15.75
C ALA A 175 11.02 -2.95 -15.29
N MET A 176 10.12 -3.55 -16.08
CA MET A 176 9.61 -4.89 -15.80
C MET A 176 10.72 -5.94 -15.81
N VAL A 177 11.63 -5.88 -16.76
CA VAL A 177 12.77 -6.81 -16.84
C VAL A 177 13.72 -6.61 -15.66
N ALA A 178 14.03 -5.37 -15.27
CA ALA A 178 14.92 -5.11 -14.13
C ALA A 178 14.35 -5.65 -12.81
N GLY A 179 13.08 -5.37 -12.52
CA GLY A 179 12.40 -5.91 -11.34
C GLY A 179 12.29 -7.44 -11.37
N ALA A 180 11.96 -8.02 -12.54
CA ALA A 180 11.90 -9.46 -12.74
C ALA A 180 13.25 -10.16 -12.50
N LEU A 181 14.34 -9.60 -13.01
CA LEU A 181 15.69 -10.14 -12.83
C LEU A 181 16.09 -10.12 -11.35
N LEU A 182 15.85 -9.02 -10.66
CA LEU A 182 16.17 -8.92 -9.23
C LEU A 182 15.38 -9.94 -8.40
N ALA A 183 14.09 -10.06 -8.63
CA ALA A 183 13.23 -11.01 -7.93
C ALA A 183 13.53 -12.46 -8.31
N SER A 184 13.88 -12.72 -9.58
CA SER A 184 14.24 -14.06 -10.05
C SER A 184 15.49 -14.61 -9.37
N LEU A 185 16.42 -13.76 -8.96
CA LEU A 185 17.60 -14.15 -8.18
C LEU A 185 17.17 -14.85 -6.87
N ALA A 186 16.23 -14.25 -6.13
CA ALA A 186 15.67 -14.86 -4.93
C ALA A 186 14.93 -16.18 -5.26
N GLY A 187 14.21 -16.20 -6.38
CA GLY A 187 13.51 -17.39 -6.88
C GLY A 187 14.44 -18.55 -7.19
N VAL A 188 15.55 -18.27 -7.85
CA VAL A 188 16.57 -19.28 -8.18
C VAL A 188 17.24 -19.79 -6.90
N LEU A 189 17.67 -18.91 -6.02
CA LEU A 189 18.26 -19.31 -4.73
C LEU A 189 17.29 -20.19 -3.92
N LYS A 190 16.02 -19.81 -3.82
CA LYS A 190 15.03 -20.64 -3.13
C LYS A 190 14.84 -22.00 -3.80
N ALA A 191 14.72 -22.04 -5.12
CA ALA A 191 14.42 -23.26 -5.86
C ALA A 191 15.56 -24.29 -5.87
N TYR A 192 16.83 -23.83 -5.86
CA TYR A 192 17.99 -24.70 -5.99
C TYR A 192 18.78 -24.90 -4.69
N THR A 193 18.86 -23.90 -3.83
CA THR A 193 19.60 -23.98 -2.56
C THR A 193 18.71 -24.14 -1.33
N GLY A 194 17.39 -23.93 -1.48
CA GLY A 194 16.47 -23.94 -0.35
C GLY A 194 16.56 -22.68 0.53
N ALA A 195 17.25 -21.63 0.07
CA ALA A 195 17.39 -20.38 0.80
C ALA A 195 16.02 -19.79 1.15
N HIS A 196 15.92 -19.19 2.34
CA HIS A 196 14.67 -18.55 2.76
C HIS A 196 14.42 -17.26 1.98
N GLU A 197 13.33 -17.23 1.21
CA GLU A 197 13.02 -16.12 0.30
C GLU A 197 12.98 -14.75 0.97
N VAL A 198 12.40 -14.69 2.18
CA VAL A 198 12.29 -13.44 2.96
C VAL A 198 13.66 -12.82 3.24
N ILE A 199 14.65 -13.65 3.60
CA ILE A 199 16.01 -13.15 3.89
C ILE A 199 16.66 -12.62 2.62
N VAL A 200 16.57 -13.37 1.52
CA VAL A 200 17.19 -12.99 0.24
C VAL A 200 16.55 -11.70 -0.30
N THR A 201 15.22 -11.61 -0.29
CA THR A 201 14.50 -10.45 -0.82
C THR A 201 14.68 -9.23 0.05
N MET A 202 14.75 -9.38 1.38
CA MET A 202 15.06 -8.28 2.30
C MET A 202 16.49 -7.77 2.10
N MET A 203 17.49 -8.65 1.93
CA MET A 203 18.86 -8.23 1.63
C MET A 203 18.95 -7.52 0.27
N SER A 204 18.16 -7.96 -0.72
CA SER A 204 18.07 -7.28 -2.02
C SER A 204 17.61 -5.83 -1.90
N ASN A 205 16.67 -5.52 -0.99
CA ASN A 205 16.24 -4.15 -0.74
C ASN A 205 17.41 -3.27 -0.29
N TYR A 206 18.19 -3.72 0.70
CA TYR A 206 19.36 -2.97 1.19
C TYR A 206 20.42 -2.77 0.09
N ILE A 207 20.68 -3.81 -0.70
CA ILE A 207 21.62 -3.72 -1.82
C ILE A 207 21.14 -2.65 -2.81
N MET A 208 19.86 -2.62 -3.16
CA MET A 208 19.33 -1.67 -4.13
C MET A 208 19.30 -0.24 -3.60
N VAL A 209 18.99 -0.02 -2.32
CA VAL A 209 19.06 1.30 -1.69
C VAL A 209 20.50 1.83 -1.70
N LEU A 210 21.48 1.01 -1.31
CA LEU A 210 22.89 1.39 -1.31
C LEU A 210 23.41 1.62 -2.74
N LEU A 211 23.01 0.76 -3.69
CA LEU A 211 23.38 0.91 -5.10
C LEU A 211 22.81 2.21 -5.68
N MET A 212 21.55 2.53 -5.39
CA MET A 212 20.94 3.79 -5.80
C MET A 212 21.70 4.98 -5.22
N GLY A 213 21.99 4.98 -3.92
CA GLY A 213 22.79 6.04 -3.28
C GLY A 213 24.16 6.23 -3.93
N TYR A 214 24.83 5.13 -4.25
CA TYR A 214 26.09 5.17 -4.98
C TYR A 214 25.93 5.72 -6.40
N LEU A 215 24.94 5.25 -7.16
CA LEU A 215 24.73 5.67 -8.55
C LEU A 215 24.38 7.16 -8.65
N LEU A 216 23.60 7.69 -7.72
CA LEU A 216 23.19 9.11 -7.71
C LEU A 216 24.34 10.10 -7.56
N ILE A 217 25.50 9.68 -7.02
CA ILE A 217 26.70 10.53 -6.94
C ILE A 217 27.63 10.35 -8.13
N THR A 218 27.36 9.39 -9.03
CA THR A 218 28.16 9.16 -10.24
C THR A 218 27.77 10.13 -11.37
N ASN A 219 28.70 10.45 -12.24
CA ASN A 219 28.44 11.31 -13.42
C ASN A 219 27.36 10.74 -14.36
N LEU A 220 27.06 9.44 -14.24
CA LEU A 220 26.04 8.78 -15.05
C LEU A 220 24.63 9.28 -14.68
N PHE A 221 24.34 9.40 -13.38
CA PHE A 221 23.04 9.79 -12.86
C PHE A 221 23.01 11.23 -12.36
N ALA A 222 24.08 11.70 -11.70
CA ALA A 222 24.10 12.97 -11.01
C ALA A 222 23.74 14.16 -11.92
N ARG A 223 23.01 15.11 -11.36
CA ARG A 223 22.70 16.39 -12.00
C ARG A 223 23.96 17.24 -12.09
N PRO A 224 24.32 17.76 -13.27
CA PRO A 224 25.52 18.59 -13.42
C PRO A 224 25.45 19.84 -12.53
N GLY A 225 26.54 20.09 -11.77
CA GLY A 225 26.69 21.29 -10.96
C GLY A 225 25.98 21.30 -9.60
N VAL A 226 25.24 20.23 -9.24
CA VAL A 226 24.54 20.12 -7.97
C VAL A 226 25.00 18.85 -7.24
N LYS A 227 25.28 18.97 -5.93
CA LYS A 227 25.75 17.85 -5.09
C LYS A 227 24.67 17.41 -4.09
N ASP A 228 23.41 17.47 -4.48
CA ASP A 228 22.27 17.10 -3.63
C ASP A 228 21.91 15.61 -3.66
N GLY A 229 22.64 14.82 -4.46
CA GLY A 229 22.37 13.40 -4.66
C GLY A 229 21.13 13.14 -5.52
N ALA A 230 20.61 14.13 -6.24
CA ALA A 230 19.50 13.94 -7.16
C ALA A 230 20.00 13.64 -8.59
N SER A 231 19.21 12.80 -9.31
CA SER A 231 19.53 12.49 -10.70
C SER A 231 19.17 13.64 -11.65
N LYS A 232 19.63 13.50 -12.89
CA LYS A 232 19.05 14.25 -14.02
C LYS A 232 17.54 13.99 -14.08
N ALA A 233 16.77 14.98 -14.52
CA ALA A 233 15.35 14.81 -14.76
C ALA A 233 15.11 13.94 -16.00
N VAL A 234 14.05 13.16 -15.96
CA VAL A 234 13.55 12.40 -17.12
C VAL A 234 13.13 13.39 -18.21
N THR A 235 13.52 13.14 -19.46
CA THR A 235 13.14 13.98 -20.61
C THR A 235 11.62 14.05 -20.75
N PRO A 236 11.06 15.14 -21.27
CA PRO A 236 9.61 15.25 -21.47
C PRO A 236 9.00 14.13 -22.31
N SER A 237 9.78 13.51 -23.20
CA SER A 237 9.37 12.35 -24.00
C SER A 237 9.22 11.06 -23.18
N GLY A 238 9.93 10.92 -22.05
CA GLY A 238 9.82 9.80 -21.13
C GLY A 238 8.82 10.02 -20.00
N GLN A 239 8.28 11.22 -19.84
CA GLN A 239 7.25 11.48 -18.84
C GLN A 239 5.88 11.03 -19.34
N LEU A 240 5.10 10.43 -18.43
CA LEU A 240 3.74 10.03 -18.73
C LEU A 240 2.84 11.27 -18.91
N PRO A 241 2.15 11.42 -20.04
CA PRO A 241 1.31 12.57 -20.26
C PRO A 241 0.12 12.58 -19.30
N TYR A 242 -0.26 13.77 -18.84
CA TYR A 242 -1.45 13.97 -18.03
C TYR A 242 -2.71 14.03 -18.90
N PHE A 243 -3.77 13.35 -18.47
CA PHE A 243 -5.05 13.32 -19.22
C PHE A 243 -5.67 14.70 -19.40
N PHE A 244 -5.57 15.52 -18.38
CA PHE A 244 -6.27 16.79 -18.30
C PHE A 244 -5.34 18.00 -18.47
N SER A 245 -4.16 17.81 -19.06
CA SER A 245 -3.20 18.90 -19.31
C SER A 245 -3.80 20.09 -20.08
N HIS A 246 -4.75 19.81 -20.99
CA HIS A 246 -5.48 20.84 -21.74
C HIS A 246 -6.59 21.53 -20.92
N LEU A 247 -7.09 20.90 -19.85
CA LEU A 247 -8.13 21.46 -19.01
C LEU A 247 -7.53 22.33 -17.90
N SER A 248 -6.52 21.82 -17.20
CA SER A 248 -5.79 22.54 -16.16
C SER A 248 -4.49 21.80 -15.78
N THR A 249 -3.49 22.57 -15.40
CA THR A 249 -2.20 22.06 -14.89
C THR A 249 -2.29 21.47 -13.46
N GLY A 250 -3.42 21.68 -12.77
CA GLY A 250 -3.64 21.15 -11.40
C GLY A 250 -4.23 19.75 -11.35
N LEU A 251 -4.55 19.12 -12.49
CA LEU A 251 -5.07 17.76 -12.54
C LEU A 251 -3.95 16.79 -12.90
N LEU A 252 -3.50 16.01 -11.91
CA LEU A 252 -2.28 15.19 -11.96
C LEU A 252 -2.53 13.73 -12.37
N VAL A 253 -3.74 13.39 -12.84
CA VAL A 253 -4.02 12.03 -13.36
C VAL A 253 -3.28 11.83 -14.69
N ASN A 254 -2.35 10.89 -14.71
CA ASN A 254 -1.54 10.56 -15.88
C ASN A 254 -1.94 9.20 -16.50
N PHE A 255 -1.42 8.91 -17.71
CA PHE A 255 -1.65 7.62 -18.39
C PHE A 255 -1.19 6.39 -17.60
N GLY A 256 -0.33 6.57 -16.58
CA GLY A 256 0.06 5.50 -15.67
C GLY A 256 -1.13 4.85 -14.96
N PHE A 257 -2.17 5.64 -14.64
CA PHE A 257 -3.39 5.08 -14.04
C PHE A 257 -4.12 4.09 -14.96
N LEU A 258 -4.15 4.33 -16.28
CA LEU A 258 -4.71 3.34 -17.22
C LEU A 258 -3.85 2.07 -17.28
N ILE A 259 -2.52 2.22 -17.23
CA ILE A 259 -1.61 1.07 -17.18
C ILE A 259 -1.88 0.28 -15.89
N ALA A 260 -1.99 0.94 -14.74
CA ALA A 260 -2.30 0.30 -13.47
C ALA A 260 -3.66 -0.42 -13.50
N LEU A 261 -4.69 0.23 -14.05
CA LEU A 261 -6.02 -0.36 -14.20
C LEU A 261 -5.99 -1.57 -15.16
N ALA A 262 -5.27 -1.48 -16.27
CA ALA A 262 -5.07 -2.59 -17.19
C ALA A 262 -4.39 -3.77 -16.48
N MET A 263 -3.39 -3.52 -15.62
CA MET A 263 -2.72 -4.56 -14.83
C MET A 263 -3.67 -5.23 -13.83
N VAL A 264 -4.64 -4.52 -13.24
CA VAL A 264 -5.70 -5.14 -12.41
C VAL A 264 -6.47 -6.20 -13.22
N PHE A 265 -6.90 -5.86 -14.44
CA PHE A 265 -7.61 -6.80 -15.31
C PHE A 265 -6.72 -7.95 -15.78
N VAL A 266 -5.46 -7.67 -16.14
CA VAL A 266 -4.48 -8.70 -16.56
C VAL A 266 -4.23 -9.70 -15.44
N VAL A 267 -3.98 -9.24 -14.22
CA VAL A 267 -3.74 -10.12 -13.06
C VAL A 267 -5.01 -10.87 -12.67
N GLN A 268 -6.20 -10.25 -12.78
CA GLN A 268 -7.48 -10.91 -12.56
C GLN A 268 -7.72 -12.03 -13.58
N TRP A 269 -7.46 -11.76 -14.85
CA TRP A 269 -7.53 -12.77 -15.92
C TRP A 269 -6.50 -13.88 -15.71
N PHE A 270 -5.26 -13.52 -15.36
CA PHE A 270 -4.18 -14.45 -15.10
C PHE A 270 -4.56 -15.49 -14.05
N PHE A 271 -5.10 -15.08 -12.92
CA PHE A 271 -5.51 -16.02 -11.88
C PHE A 271 -6.74 -16.86 -12.26
N ASN A 272 -7.67 -16.30 -13.03
CA ASN A 272 -8.95 -16.97 -13.30
C ASN A 272 -8.93 -17.88 -14.55
N ARG A 273 -8.01 -17.62 -15.49
CA ARG A 273 -8.04 -18.23 -16.81
C ARG A 273 -6.70 -18.82 -17.26
N SER A 274 -5.59 -18.46 -16.66
CA SER A 274 -4.27 -18.91 -17.09
C SER A 274 -3.89 -20.25 -16.46
N LYS A 275 -3.31 -21.14 -17.26
CA LYS A 275 -2.71 -22.40 -16.79
C LYS A 275 -1.63 -22.12 -15.74
N THR A 276 -0.75 -21.17 -16.02
CA THR A 276 0.32 -20.78 -15.10
C THR A 276 -0.24 -20.24 -13.79
N GLY A 277 -1.30 -19.40 -13.82
CA GLY A 277 -1.98 -18.92 -12.63
C GLY A 277 -2.55 -20.05 -11.78
N PHE A 278 -3.09 -21.09 -12.40
CA PHE A 278 -3.54 -22.30 -11.69
C PHE A 278 -2.37 -23.06 -11.05
N GLU A 279 -1.28 -23.31 -11.80
CA GLU A 279 -0.07 -23.98 -11.30
C GLU A 279 0.53 -23.24 -10.08
N LEU A 280 0.56 -21.90 -10.13
CA LEU A 280 1.03 -21.06 -9.02
C LEU A 280 0.22 -21.30 -7.75
N LEU A 281 -1.12 -21.31 -7.86
CA LEU A 281 -2.01 -21.55 -6.74
C LEU A 281 -1.85 -22.95 -6.17
N MET A 282 -1.68 -23.97 -7.02
CA MET A 282 -1.49 -25.35 -6.59
C MET A 282 -0.18 -25.55 -5.83
N VAL A 283 0.94 -25.01 -6.34
CA VAL A 283 2.24 -25.05 -5.66
C VAL A 283 2.17 -24.34 -4.31
N GLY A 284 1.46 -23.21 -4.22
CA GLY A 284 1.28 -22.46 -2.99
C GLY A 284 0.44 -23.20 -1.94
N GLN A 285 -0.56 -23.98 -2.36
CA GLN A 285 -1.41 -24.74 -1.44
C GLN A 285 -0.73 -26.01 -0.93
N ASN A 286 -0.16 -26.78 -1.83
CA ASN A 286 0.58 -28.00 -1.48
C ASN A 286 1.57 -28.36 -2.59
N GLY A 287 2.85 -28.06 -2.35
CA GLY A 287 3.92 -28.30 -3.33
C GLY A 287 4.15 -29.78 -3.66
N GLU A 288 3.92 -30.70 -2.71
CA GLU A 288 4.04 -32.16 -2.93
C GLU A 288 2.90 -32.66 -3.82
N ALA A 289 1.66 -32.26 -3.52
CA ALA A 289 0.51 -32.62 -4.37
C ALA A 289 0.64 -32.03 -5.78
N ALA A 290 1.15 -30.81 -5.90
CA ALA A 290 1.43 -30.21 -7.21
C ALA A 290 2.47 -31.00 -7.99
N ARG A 291 3.51 -31.50 -7.32
CA ARG A 291 4.56 -32.33 -7.93
C ARG A 291 4.01 -33.68 -8.41
N THR A 292 3.15 -34.32 -7.65
CA THR A 292 2.49 -35.57 -8.08
C THR A 292 1.56 -35.38 -9.28
N ALA A 293 0.99 -34.17 -9.40
CA ALA A 293 0.21 -33.75 -10.59
C ALA A 293 1.08 -33.32 -11.79
N GLY A 294 2.42 -33.48 -11.71
CA GLY A 294 3.35 -33.17 -12.80
C GLY A 294 3.76 -31.69 -12.90
N ILE A 295 3.43 -30.85 -11.90
CA ILE A 295 3.81 -29.44 -11.87
C ILE A 295 5.26 -29.32 -11.36
N ASN A 296 6.10 -28.60 -12.10
CA ASN A 296 7.49 -28.36 -11.70
C ASN A 296 7.57 -27.20 -10.69
N SER A 297 7.56 -27.54 -9.39
CA SER A 297 7.55 -26.56 -8.28
C SER A 297 8.73 -25.58 -8.35
N LYS A 298 9.93 -26.01 -8.78
CA LYS A 298 11.11 -25.14 -8.89
C LYS A 298 10.90 -24.05 -9.94
N ARG A 299 10.49 -24.45 -11.14
CA ARG A 299 10.21 -23.53 -12.24
C ARG A 299 9.07 -22.57 -11.88
N THR A 300 8.03 -23.09 -11.26
CA THR A 300 6.86 -22.31 -10.83
C THR A 300 7.25 -21.25 -9.78
N THR A 301 8.08 -21.60 -8.79
CA THR A 301 8.58 -20.65 -7.78
C THR A 301 9.36 -19.49 -8.42
N ILE A 302 10.23 -19.77 -9.40
CA ILE A 302 10.98 -18.74 -10.11
C ILE A 302 10.04 -17.83 -10.90
N ILE A 303 9.06 -18.41 -11.60
CA ILE A 303 8.08 -17.63 -12.38
C ILE A 303 7.24 -16.72 -11.48
N ILE A 304 6.83 -17.19 -10.28
CA ILE A 304 6.10 -16.38 -9.31
C ILE A 304 6.88 -15.10 -8.96
N LEU A 305 8.11 -15.26 -8.51
CA LEU A 305 8.95 -14.13 -8.11
C LEU A 305 9.30 -13.23 -9.29
N CYS A 306 9.56 -13.82 -10.46
CA CYS A 306 9.78 -13.06 -11.68
C CYS A 306 8.58 -12.15 -12.05
N LEU A 307 7.36 -12.68 -12.00
CA LEU A 307 6.14 -11.93 -12.29
C LEU A 307 5.87 -10.86 -11.21
N ALA A 308 6.07 -11.20 -9.93
CA ALA A 308 5.95 -10.25 -8.83
C ALA A 308 6.94 -9.09 -9.01
N GLY A 309 8.20 -9.41 -9.28
CA GLY A 309 9.23 -8.41 -9.52
C GLY A 309 9.01 -7.57 -10.76
N ALA A 310 8.48 -8.17 -11.85
CA ALA A 310 8.13 -7.41 -13.06
C ALA A 310 7.11 -6.30 -12.75
N LEU A 311 6.08 -6.61 -11.98
CA LEU A 311 5.07 -5.61 -11.59
C LEU A 311 5.64 -4.57 -10.61
N CYS A 312 6.46 -4.97 -9.64
CA CYS A 312 7.13 -4.01 -8.76
C CYS A 312 8.10 -3.09 -9.53
N GLY A 313 8.85 -3.63 -10.50
CA GLY A 313 9.69 -2.82 -11.39
C GLY A 313 8.87 -1.82 -12.22
N LEU A 314 7.74 -2.25 -12.75
CA LEU A 314 6.79 -1.39 -13.45
C LEU A 314 6.26 -0.27 -12.53
N ALA A 315 5.99 -0.57 -11.26
CA ALA A 315 5.59 0.46 -10.29
C ALA A 315 6.68 1.54 -10.12
N GLY A 316 7.97 1.16 -10.11
CA GLY A 316 9.08 2.11 -10.06
C GLY A 316 9.16 3.01 -11.30
N MET A 317 8.84 2.47 -12.48
CA MET A 317 8.71 3.29 -13.69
C MET A 317 7.54 4.28 -13.56
N LEU A 318 6.37 3.82 -13.12
CA LEU A 318 5.18 4.67 -12.98
C LEU A 318 5.39 5.79 -11.95
N GLU A 319 6.12 5.52 -10.88
CA GLU A 319 6.49 6.53 -9.89
C GLU A 319 7.42 7.57 -10.49
N LEU A 320 8.51 7.13 -11.13
CA LEU A 320 9.49 8.04 -11.69
C LEU A 320 8.93 8.91 -12.82
N THR A 321 8.18 8.32 -13.74
CA THR A 321 7.69 9.02 -14.94
C THR A 321 6.38 9.75 -14.73
N GLY A 322 5.61 9.37 -13.68
CA GLY A 322 4.29 9.93 -13.41
C GLY A 322 4.16 10.76 -12.14
N VAL A 323 5.15 10.68 -11.21
CA VAL A 323 5.09 11.38 -9.92
C VAL A 323 6.33 12.25 -9.72
N ASP A 324 7.53 11.66 -9.61
CA ASP A 324 8.74 12.35 -9.14
C ASP A 324 9.54 13.03 -10.26
N HIS A 325 9.56 12.48 -11.46
CA HIS A 325 10.30 12.91 -12.64
C HIS A 325 11.82 12.94 -12.52
N PHE A 326 12.39 12.63 -11.36
CA PHE A 326 13.82 12.45 -11.10
C PHE A 326 14.04 11.49 -9.93
N LEU A 327 15.20 10.84 -9.89
CA LEU A 327 15.58 9.98 -8.77
C LEU A 327 16.19 10.82 -7.66
N SER A 328 15.72 10.61 -6.44
CA SER A 328 16.26 11.18 -5.22
C SER A 328 16.78 10.07 -4.29
N PRO A 329 17.58 10.36 -3.26
CA PRO A 329 18.01 9.36 -2.29
C PRO A 329 16.85 8.64 -1.58
N ASN A 330 15.68 9.29 -1.55
CA ASN A 330 14.45 8.75 -0.96
C ASN A 330 13.45 8.24 -2.01
N PHE A 331 13.88 8.04 -3.26
CA PHE A 331 13.03 7.52 -4.33
C PHE A 331 12.43 6.16 -3.95
N GLY A 332 11.17 5.98 -4.30
CA GLY A 332 10.41 4.81 -3.88
C GLY A 332 9.95 4.89 -2.43
N GLY A 333 10.40 5.85 -1.65
CA GLY A 333 9.96 6.08 -0.26
C GLY A 333 9.74 4.78 0.50
N SER A 334 8.50 4.51 0.86
CA SER A 334 8.03 3.23 1.43
C SER A 334 7.13 2.43 0.49
N TYR A 335 7.01 2.82 -0.80
CA TYR A 335 6.03 2.22 -1.73
C TYR A 335 6.09 0.69 -1.81
N GLY A 336 7.30 0.10 -1.83
CA GLY A 336 7.44 -1.35 -1.84
C GLY A 336 6.97 -2.01 -0.56
N PHE A 337 7.18 -1.38 0.59
CA PHE A 337 6.68 -1.88 1.88
C PHE A 337 5.18 -1.65 2.03
N ASP A 338 4.68 -0.48 1.62
CA ASP A 338 3.26 -0.18 1.65
C ASP A 338 2.46 -1.07 0.69
N ALA A 339 3.06 -1.46 -0.42
CA ALA A 339 2.48 -2.42 -1.35
C ALA A 339 2.23 -3.80 -0.70
N ILE A 340 3.08 -4.23 0.28
CA ILE A 340 2.82 -5.43 1.09
C ILE A 340 1.51 -5.25 1.85
N THR A 341 1.37 -4.12 2.51
CA THR A 341 0.19 -3.80 3.31
C THR A 341 -1.05 -3.66 2.44
N VAL A 342 -0.94 -3.02 1.28
CA VAL A 342 -2.00 -2.91 0.27
C VAL A 342 -2.44 -4.28 -0.23
N ALA A 343 -1.50 -5.19 -0.52
CA ALA A 343 -1.82 -6.55 -0.95
C ALA A 343 -2.59 -7.32 0.13
N LEU A 344 -2.14 -7.24 1.39
CA LEU A 344 -2.79 -7.89 2.52
C LEU A 344 -4.15 -7.27 2.83
N LEU A 345 -4.28 -5.95 2.81
CA LEU A 345 -5.54 -5.21 2.98
C LEU A 345 -6.55 -5.62 1.89
N GLY A 346 -6.07 -5.76 0.65
CA GLY A 346 -6.85 -6.24 -0.50
C GLY A 346 -7.12 -7.75 -0.48
N ARG A 347 -6.66 -8.47 0.57
CA ARG A 347 -6.76 -9.94 0.69
C ARG A 347 -6.17 -10.65 -0.53
N ASN A 348 -5.14 -10.09 -1.09
CA ASN A 348 -4.44 -10.59 -2.29
C ASN A 348 -5.37 -10.75 -3.52
N ARG A 349 -6.52 -10.05 -3.55
CA ARG A 349 -7.45 -10.03 -4.69
C ARG A 349 -7.18 -8.77 -5.52
N PRO A 350 -7.11 -8.83 -6.86
CA PRO A 350 -6.74 -7.69 -7.68
C PRO A 350 -7.60 -6.43 -7.45
N TRP A 351 -8.93 -6.58 -7.38
CA TRP A 351 -9.82 -5.47 -7.05
C TRP A 351 -9.68 -4.99 -5.60
N GLY A 352 -9.39 -5.91 -4.66
CA GLY A 352 -9.10 -5.53 -3.28
C GLY A 352 -7.81 -4.70 -3.17
N VAL A 353 -6.77 -5.10 -3.90
CA VAL A 353 -5.51 -4.33 -4.02
C VAL A 353 -5.75 -2.96 -4.62
N PHE A 354 -6.57 -2.86 -5.66
CA PHE A 354 -6.94 -1.58 -6.27
C PHE A 354 -7.57 -0.61 -5.26
N PHE A 355 -8.60 -1.05 -4.51
CA PHE A 355 -9.23 -0.20 -3.50
C PHE A 355 -8.31 0.07 -2.30
N GLY A 356 -7.49 -0.92 -1.90
CA GLY A 356 -6.47 -0.73 -0.86
C GLY A 356 -5.44 0.33 -1.25
N ALA A 357 -4.98 0.32 -2.49
CA ALA A 357 -4.04 1.32 -3.00
C ALA A 357 -4.67 2.72 -3.10
N LEU A 358 -5.94 2.83 -3.50
CA LEU A 358 -6.67 4.10 -3.47
C LEU A 358 -6.78 4.66 -2.04
N PHE A 359 -7.01 3.81 -1.06
CA PHE A 359 -7.02 4.23 0.35
C PHE A 359 -5.64 4.76 0.78
N PHE A 360 -4.55 4.08 0.41
CA PHE A 360 -3.20 4.55 0.71
C PHE A 360 -2.88 5.86 -0.01
N GLY A 361 -3.21 5.98 -1.30
CA GLY A 361 -3.06 7.23 -2.05
C GLY A 361 -3.83 8.40 -1.42
N ALA A 362 -5.06 8.13 -0.93
CA ALA A 362 -5.84 9.12 -0.20
C ALA A 362 -5.17 9.56 1.10
N MET A 363 -4.56 8.63 1.84
CA MET A 363 -3.81 8.95 3.06
C MET A 363 -2.54 9.74 2.77
N TYR A 364 -1.84 9.46 1.66
CA TYR A 364 -0.69 10.25 1.22
C TYR A 364 -1.10 11.68 0.87
N ALA A 365 -2.08 11.84 -0.02
CA ALA A 365 -2.57 13.16 -0.44
C ALA A 365 -3.14 13.97 0.74
N GLY A 366 -3.93 13.31 1.60
CA GLY A 366 -4.49 13.94 2.81
C GLY A 366 -3.44 14.29 3.85
N GLY A 367 -2.40 13.46 4.01
CA GLY A 367 -1.29 13.74 4.91
C GLY A 367 -0.47 14.96 4.51
N GLU A 368 -0.20 15.14 3.21
CA GLU A 368 0.43 16.34 2.68
C GLU A 368 -0.43 17.58 2.91
N ALA A 369 -1.73 17.51 2.65
CA ALA A 369 -2.66 18.59 2.91
C ALA A 369 -2.72 18.94 4.40
N MET A 370 -2.76 17.95 5.28
CA MET A 370 -2.70 18.15 6.72
C MET A 370 -1.43 18.90 7.13
N GLN A 371 -0.26 18.50 6.61
CA GLN A 371 1.00 19.18 6.90
C GLN A 371 1.01 20.62 6.36
N ALA A 372 0.52 20.84 5.14
CA ALA A 372 0.58 22.13 4.48
C ALA A 372 -0.37 23.17 5.07
N PHE A 373 -1.57 22.76 5.51
CA PHE A 373 -2.64 23.69 5.89
C PHE A 373 -2.95 23.75 7.38
N THR A 374 -2.38 22.84 8.22
CA THR A 374 -2.64 22.88 9.65
C THR A 374 -1.79 23.96 10.33
N PRO A 375 -2.40 24.93 11.04
CA PRO A 375 -1.67 26.03 11.69
C PRO A 375 -0.66 25.59 12.75
N THR A 376 -0.81 24.39 13.29
CA THR A 376 0.02 23.81 14.36
C THR A 376 1.20 22.98 13.87
N ASN A 377 1.54 23.04 12.57
CA ASN A 377 2.64 22.30 11.95
C ASN A 377 2.63 20.79 12.27
N ILE A 378 1.48 20.14 12.08
CA ILE A 378 1.38 18.69 12.23
C ILE A 378 2.20 18.02 11.15
N GLN A 379 3.17 17.19 11.54
CA GLN A 379 4.07 16.53 10.61
C GLN A 379 3.35 15.47 9.78
N TYR A 380 3.72 15.33 8.50
CA TYR A 380 3.24 14.28 7.59
C TYR A 380 3.39 12.86 8.16
N SER A 381 4.46 12.60 8.92
CA SER A 381 4.69 11.31 9.59
C SER A 381 3.54 10.88 10.51
N LEU A 382 2.77 11.82 11.10
CA LEU A 382 1.58 11.48 11.88
C LEU A 382 0.47 10.88 11.02
N ALA A 383 0.27 11.36 9.79
CA ALA A 383 -0.68 10.75 8.88
C ALA A 383 -0.29 9.30 8.54
N GLN A 384 1.01 9.03 8.37
CA GLN A 384 1.52 7.68 8.15
C GLN A 384 1.29 6.76 9.36
N VAL A 385 1.45 7.26 10.59
CA VAL A 385 1.14 6.48 11.80
C VAL A 385 -0.35 6.20 11.91
N ILE A 386 -1.23 7.18 11.63
CA ILE A 386 -2.68 6.98 11.60
C ILE A 386 -3.04 5.91 10.57
N GLN A 387 -2.48 6.00 9.37
CA GLN A 387 -2.62 5.00 8.31
C GLN A 387 -2.21 3.61 8.79
N ALA A 388 -1.03 3.47 9.41
CA ALA A 388 -0.54 2.18 9.92
C ALA A 388 -1.48 1.59 10.97
N VAL A 389 -2.01 2.39 11.90
CA VAL A 389 -2.97 1.93 12.92
C VAL A 389 -4.28 1.50 12.28
N VAL A 390 -4.83 2.27 11.34
CA VAL A 390 -6.06 1.90 10.61
C VAL A 390 -5.86 0.57 9.89
N VAL A 391 -4.77 0.42 9.17
CA VAL A 391 -4.46 -0.81 8.44
C VAL A 391 -4.28 -1.98 9.37
N PHE A 392 -3.58 -1.83 10.48
CA PHE A 392 -3.43 -2.87 11.50
C PHE A 392 -4.79 -3.33 12.04
N CYS A 393 -5.70 -2.40 12.34
CA CYS A 393 -7.05 -2.73 12.79
C CYS A 393 -7.87 -3.45 11.71
N VAL A 394 -7.75 -3.05 10.44
CA VAL A 394 -8.45 -3.69 9.32
C VAL A 394 -7.87 -5.07 9.00
N ALA A 395 -6.54 -5.22 9.10
CA ALA A 395 -5.86 -6.49 8.87
C ALA A 395 -6.13 -7.53 9.96
N THR A 396 -6.47 -7.08 11.17
CA THR A 396 -6.77 -7.93 12.32
C THR A 396 -8.24 -7.81 12.80
N PRO A 397 -9.22 -8.30 12.02
CA PRO A 397 -10.64 -8.19 12.38
C PRO A 397 -10.98 -8.83 13.74
N ALA A 398 -10.22 -9.83 14.14
CA ALA A 398 -10.36 -10.50 15.44
C ALA A 398 -10.14 -9.53 16.61
N LEU A 399 -9.20 -8.59 16.47
CA LEU A 399 -8.93 -7.57 17.47
C LEU A 399 -10.14 -6.64 17.66
N ILE A 400 -10.75 -6.19 16.57
CA ILE A 400 -11.92 -5.31 16.60
C ILE A 400 -13.12 -6.04 17.22
N VAL A 401 -13.35 -7.30 16.83
CA VAL A 401 -14.43 -8.11 17.39
C VAL A 401 -14.27 -8.31 18.91
N GLU A 402 -13.03 -8.48 19.38
CA GLU A 402 -12.73 -8.64 20.82
C GLU A 402 -12.84 -7.32 21.58
N ILE A 403 -12.27 -6.21 21.07
CA ILE A 403 -12.35 -4.88 21.72
C ILE A 403 -13.81 -4.46 21.91
N PHE A 404 -14.62 -4.57 20.87
CA PHE A 404 -16.03 -4.14 20.91
C PHE A 404 -16.97 -5.23 21.39
N ARG A 405 -16.44 -6.39 21.81
CA ARG A 405 -17.24 -7.54 22.27
C ARG A 405 -18.44 -7.81 21.38
N LEU A 406 -18.22 -7.79 20.05
CA LEU A 406 -19.28 -8.02 19.09
C LEU A 406 -19.83 -9.44 19.29
N THR A 407 -20.88 -9.55 20.08
CA THR A 407 -21.63 -10.79 20.30
C THR A 407 -22.72 -10.90 19.23
N ASP A 408 -22.90 -12.13 18.75
CA ASP A 408 -24.05 -12.49 17.92
C ASP A 408 -25.33 -12.19 18.71
N ASN A 409 -26.18 -11.30 18.21
CA ASN A 409 -27.47 -11.00 18.83
C ASN A 409 -28.32 -12.27 18.87
N GLY A 410 -28.26 -12.99 19.98
CA GLY A 410 -29.40 -13.71 20.53
C GLY A 410 -29.87 -15.00 19.85
N ARG A 411 -29.00 -15.81 19.19
CA ARG A 411 -29.38 -17.16 18.76
C ARG A 411 -28.25 -18.19 18.89
N PHE A 412 -27.72 -18.36 20.07
CA PHE A 412 -27.15 -19.63 20.53
C PHE A 412 -27.82 -20.01 21.86
N ARG A 413 -28.98 -20.56 21.77
CA ARG A 413 -29.42 -21.55 22.77
C ARG A 413 -28.49 -22.74 22.54
N SER A 414 -27.59 -22.97 23.44
CA SER A 414 -26.96 -24.28 23.61
C SER A 414 -28.09 -25.28 23.93
N THR A 415 -28.57 -25.95 22.92
CA THR A 415 -29.26 -27.23 23.15
C THR A 415 -28.17 -28.21 23.53
N GLY A 416 -27.78 -28.18 24.80
CA GLY A 416 -27.23 -29.31 25.48
C GLY A 416 -28.31 -30.38 25.50
N SER A 417 -28.36 -31.20 24.48
CA SER A 417 -29.08 -32.47 24.55
C SER A 417 -28.17 -33.44 25.28
N SER A 418 -28.32 -33.48 26.59
CA SER A 418 -28.09 -34.69 27.36
C SER A 418 -29.13 -35.72 26.91
N GLY A 419 -28.88 -36.36 25.78
CA GLY A 419 -29.62 -37.53 25.32
C GLY A 419 -28.84 -38.75 25.74
N GLY A 420 -29.22 -39.31 26.89
CA GLY A 420 -28.72 -40.59 27.34
C GLY A 420 -29.07 -41.69 26.33
N TRP A 421 -28.07 -42.45 25.96
CA TRP A 421 -28.22 -43.77 25.38
C TRP A 421 -28.36 -44.75 26.52
N THR A 422 -29.60 -45.06 26.88
CA THR A 422 -29.96 -46.32 27.55
C THR A 422 -30.80 -47.11 26.57
N LYS A 423 -30.27 -48.09 25.97
CA LYS A 423 -30.56 -49.49 25.74
C LYS A 423 -29.87 -50.01 24.50
#